data_16fbce5c34bfe8f61435d7b0e8c3cf3d
#
_entry.id   16fbce5c34bfe8f61435d7b0e8c3cf3d
#
_cell.length_a   1.000
_cell.length_b   1.000
_cell.length_c   1.000
_cell.angle_alpha   90.00
_cell.angle_beta   90.00
_cell.angle_gamma   90.00
#
_symmetry.space_group_name_H-M   'P 1'
#
loop_
_entity.id
_entity.type
_entity.pdbx_description
1 polymer ?
#
loop_
_entity_poly.entity_id
_entity_poly.type
_entity_poly.pdbx_seq_one_letter_code
_entity_poly.pdbx_strand_id
1 'polypeptide(L)'
;IFGDITKINESDIPDHDILLAGFPCQPFSQAGLKKGFTDTRGTLFFDIERILLAKQPKAFLLENVKQLKGHDKGRTFQTIIDHLNKAGYKVFYEILKARDFGVPQNRERIYIVGFLDHSINFEFPKPTNLSTRVGDILDDVVDEKYTISDKLWSGHKRRKELNKLNGIGFGYGLFNKESAYTNTISARYYKDGSEILIEQENKNPRKLTPREAARLQGFPEDYIIPVSDAQAYKQFGNSVAVPVIKAIATEMKKALNKIKK
;
A
#
# COMPACT_ATOMS: atom_id res chain seq x y z
N ILE A 1 13.66 15.18 9.11
CA ILE A 1 13.32 14.46 7.87
C ILE A 1 14.62 14.21 7.13
N PHE A 2 14.90 12.96 6.85
CA PHE A 2 16.02 12.55 6.02
C PHE A 2 15.56 12.37 4.57
N GLY A 3 16.49 12.35 3.63
CA GLY A 3 16.20 12.21 2.21
C GLY A 3 16.12 10.75 1.75
N ASP A 4 16.92 10.43 0.74
CA ASP A 4 16.98 9.10 0.14
C ASP A 4 17.66 8.10 1.09
N ILE A 5 16.93 7.05 1.49
CA ILE A 5 17.40 6.04 2.45
C ILE A 5 18.73 5.38 2.01
N THR A 6 18.97 5.25 0.70
CA THR A 6 20.20 4.65 0.16
C THR A 6 21.46 5.48 0.42
N LYS A 7 21.29 6.74 0.88
CA LYS A 7 22.36 7.70 1.14
C LYS A 7 22.52 8.04 2.63
N ILE A 8 21.68 7.46 3.48
CA ILE A 8 21.66 7.74 4.92
C ILE A 8 22.49 6.67 5.60
N ASN A 9 23.44 7.10 6.46
CA ASN A 9 24.17 6.19 7.32
C ASN A 9 23.30 5.76 8.49
N GLU A 10 23.39 4.52 8.92
CA GLU A 10 22.64 3.98 10.06
C GLU A 10 22.93 4.74 11.36
N SER A 11 24.17 5.25 11.52
CA SER A 11 24.57 6.06 12.69
C SER A 11 23.78 7.36 12.81
N ASP A 12 23.32 7.92 11.67
CA ASP A 12 22.57 9.17 11.63
C ASP A 12 21.09 8.98 11.98
N ILE A 13 20.61 7.73 12.03
CA ILE A 13 19.24 7.40 12.38
C ILE A 13 19.12 7.33 13.91
N PRO A 14 18.22 8.10 14.54
CA PRO A 14 17.97 8.00 15.97
C PRO A 14 17.55 6.60 16.40
N ASP A 15 17.87 6.20 17.61
CA ASP A 15 17.34 4.97 18.19
C ASP A 15 15.81 5.07 18.29
N HIS A 16 15.13 3.97 18.03
CA HIS A 16 13.68 3.90 17.97
C HIS A 16 13.17 2.52 18.38
N ASP A 17 11.98 2.47 18.93
CA ASP A 17 11.36 1.21 19.37
C ASP A 17 10.72 0.41 18.24
N ILE A 18 10.23 1.09 17.20
CA ILE A 18 9.50 0.46 16.11
C ILE A 18 9.94 1.05 14.76
N LEU A 19 10.27 0.19 13.80
CA LEU A 19 10.51 0.57 12.42
C LEU A 19 9.28 0.29 11.56
N LEU A 20 8.82 1.30 10.80
CA LEU A 20 7.71 1.17 9.85
C LEU A 20 8.22 1.45 8.44
N ALA A 21 8.00 0.55 7.48
CA ALA A 21 8.42 0.78 6.11
C ALA A 21 7.51 0.11 5.07
N GLY A 22 7.30 0.81 3.95
CA GLY A 22 6.84 0.25 2.69
C GLY A 22 7.99 0.24 1.69
N PHE A 23 8.16 -0.83 0.93
CA PHE A 23 9.21 -0.92 -0.08
C PHE A 23 8.66 -1.46 -1.40
N PRO A 24 9.23 -1.06 -2.57
CA PRO A 24 8.76 -1.55 -3.85
C PRO A 24 9.08 -3.02 -4.05
N CYS A 25 8.15 -3.75 -4.68
CA CYS A 25 8.38 -5.12 -5.14
C CYS A 25 9.25 -5.07 -6.42
N GLN A 26 10.55 -4.88 -6.25
CA GLN A 26 11.51 -5.04 -7.36
C GLN A 26 12.08 -6.45 -7.32
N PRO A 27 12.29 -7.09 -8.49
CA PRO A 27 12.89 -8.42 -8.52
C PRO A 27 14.28 -8.38 -7.87
N PHE A 28 14.51 -9.30 -6.95
CA PHE A 28 15.86 -9.65 -6.53
C PHE A 28 16.54 -10.23 -7.78
N SER A 29 17.24 -9.41 -8.56
CA SER A 29 17.91 -9.92 -9.74
C SER A 29 18.94 -10.97 -9.30
N GLN A 30 18.95 -12.13 -9.95
CA GLN A 30 19.99 -13.15 -9.70
C GLN A 30 21.41 -12.59 -9.88
N ALA A 31 21.56 -11.48 -10.63
CA ALA A 31 22.79 -10.74 -10.78
C ALA A 31 23.24 -10.06 -9.46
N GLY A 32 22.33 -9.56 -8.64
CA GLY A 32 22.65 -8.98 -7.34
C GLY A 32 23.13 -10.02 -6.33
N LEU A 33 22.52 -11.22 -6.32
CA LEU A 33 22.94 -12.33 -5.47
C LEU A 33 24.32 -12.91 -5.85
N LYS A 34 24.72 -12.81 -7.12
CA LYS A 34 26.02 -13.33 -7.63
C LYS A 34 27.19 -12.35 -7.52
N LYS A 35 26.93 -11.04 -7.38
CA LYS A 35 27.98 -9.99 -7.33
C LYS A 35 28.32 -9.46 -5.95
N GLY A 36 27.72 -10.02 -4.89
CA GLY A 36 27.94 -9.53 -3.53
C GLY A 36 27.44 -8.09 -3.32
N PHE A 37 27.77 -7.50 -2.18
CA PHE A 37 27.35 -6.17 -1.73
C PHE A 37 27.77 -4.96 -2.59
N THR A 38 28.38 -5.17 -3.74
CA THR A 38 28.90 -4.11 -4.62
C THR A 38 27.92 -3.65 -5.70
N ASP A 39 26.80 -4.33 -5.94
CA ASP A 39 25.77 -3.86 -6.85
C ASP A 39 24.71 -3.06 -6.09
N THR A 40 24.93 -1.75 -5.94
CA THR A 40 24.12 -0.75 -5.22
C THR A 40 22.70 -0.54 -5.81
N ARG A 41 22.27 -1.37 -6.74
CA ARG A 41 20.88 -1.45 -7.21
C ARG A 41 20.09 -2.55 -6.50
N GLY A 42 20.58 -2.99 -5.35
CA GLY A 42 19.88 -3.86 -4.43
C GLY A 42 18.55 -3.24 -4.00
N THR A 43 17.56 -4.08 -3.82
CA THR A 43 16.22 -3.66 -3.45
C THR A 43 16.24 -2.85 -2.15
N LEU A 44 15.40 -1.84 -2.01
CA LEU A 44 15.25 -1.03 -0.81
C LEU A 44 14.97 -1.88 0.46
N PHE A 45 14.67 -3.15 0.30
CA PHE A 45 14.60 -4.11 1.40
C PHE A 45 15.94 -4.23 2.14
N PHE A 46 17.08 -4.25 1.45
CA PHE A 46 18.39 -4.32 2.12
C PHE A 46 18.74 -3.05 2.89
N ASP A 47 18.19 -1.90 2.47
CA ASP A 47 18.30 -0.67 3.26
C ASP A 47 17.49 -0.75 4.57
N ILE A 48 16.32 -1.39 4.53
CA ILE A 48 15.56 -1.69 5.74
C ILE A 48 16.34 -2.66 6.64
N GLU A 49 16.87 -3.75 6.07
CA GLU A 49 17.62 -4.76 6.80
C GLU A 49 18.84 -4.18 7.52
N ARG A 50 19.68 -3.36 6.83
CA ARG A 50 20.86 -2.74 7.48
C ARG A 50 20.48 -1.84 8.66
N ILE A 51 19.33 -1.14 8.58
CA ILE A 51 18.82 -0.33 9.69
C ILE A 51 18.33 -1.23 10.83
N LEU A 52 17.61 -2.32 10.53
CA LEU A 52 17.19 -3.30 11.53
C LEU A 52 18.38 -3.92 12.26
N LEU A 53 19.45 -4.26 11.52
CA LEU A 53 20.68 -4.81 12.10
C LEU A 53 21.42 -3.81 13.00
N ALA A 54 21.50 -2.54 12.57
CA ALA A 54 22.22 -1.51 13.30
C ALA A 54 21.46 -0.98 14.52
N LYS A 55 20.13 -0.82 14.41
CA LYS A 55 19.31 -0.16 15.44
C LYS A 55 18.52 -1.14 16.33
N GLN A 56 18.33 -2.37 15.90
CA GLN A 56 17.64 -3.40 16.69
C GLN A 56 16.34 -2.91 17.36
N PRO A 57 15.40 -2.27 16.62
CA PRO A 57 14.13 -1.84 17.19
C PRO A 57 13.37 -3.05 17.77
N LYS A 58 12.61 -2.86 18.83
CA LYS A 58 11.83 -3.94 19.50
C LYS A 58 10.88 -4.66 18.53
N ALA A 59 10.37 -3.92 17.54
CA ALA A 59 9.48 -4.46 16.51
C ALA A 59 9.60 -3.71 15.19
N PHE A 60 9.14 -4.33 14.12
CA PHE A 60 8.94 -3.67 12.84
C PHE A 60 7.59 -4.05 12.21
N LEU A 61 7.11 -3.18 11.31
CA LEU A 61 5.99 -3.45 10.40
C LEU A 61 6.41 -3.06 8.98
N LEU A 62 6.42 -4.03 8.07
CA LEU A 62 6.68 -3.81 6.65
C LEU A 62 5.42 -4.04 5.83
N GLU A 63 5.25 -3.26 4.76
CA GLU A 63 4.13 -3.39 3.82
C GLU A 63 4.65 -3.62 2.41
N ASN A 64 3.93 -4.47 1.66
CA ASN A 64 4.18 -4.64 0.22
C ASN A 64 2.91 -5.10 -0.51
N VAL A 65 2.97 -5.13 -1.85
CA VAL A 65 1.91 -5.70 -2.66
C VAL A 65 1.78 -7.21 -2.43
N LYS A 66 0.54 -7.76 -2.48
CA LYS A 66 0.30 -9.19 -2.24
C LYS A 66 1.10 -10.11 -3.17
N GLN A 67 1.41 -9.63 -4.38
CA GLN A 67 2.14 -10.37 -5.40
C GLN A 67 3.57 -10.73 -4.94
N LEU A 68 4.13 -10.03 -3.97
CA LEU A 68 5.44 -10.34 -3.39
C LEU A 68 5.50 -11.80 -2.90
N LYS A 69 4.40 -12.31 -2.30
CA LYS A 69 4.36 -13.69 -1.78
C LYS A 69 4.55 -14.75 -2.86
N GLY A 70 4.04 -14.50 -4.07
CA GLY A 70 4.18 -15.43 -5.21
C GLY A 70 5.32 -15.08 -6.17
N HIS A 71 6.00 -13.96 -5.96
CA HIS A 71 7.06 -13.51 -6.85
C HIS A 71 8.20 -14.54 -6.94
N ASP A 72 8.64 -14.83 -8.18
CA ASP A 72 9.68 -15.83 -8.45
C ASP A 72 9.40 -17.19 -7.77
N LYS A 73 8.16 -17.69 -7.91
CA LYS A 73 7.69 -18.94 -7.28
C LYS A 73 7.84 -18.95 -5.75
N GLY A 74 7.72 -17.77 -5.12
CA GLY A 74 7.84 -17.58 -3.68
C GLY A 74 9.27 -17.40 -3.16
N ARG A 75 10.30 -17.56 -4.00
CA ARG A 75 11.71 -17.47 -3.58
C ARG A 75 12.07 -16.09 -3.02
N THR A 76 11.59 -15.03 -3.68
CA THR A 76 11.81 -13.65 -3.22
C THR A 76 11.28 -13.44 -1.80
N PHE A 77 10.06 -13.88 -1.54
CA PHE A 77 9.44 -13.74 -0.23
C PHE A 77 10.18 -14.56 0.83
N GLN A 78 10.53 -15.80 0.53
CA GLN A 78 11.31 -16.65 1.44
C GLN A 78 12.66 -16.03 1.79
N THR A 79 13.36 -15.45 0.81
CA THR A 79 14.63 -14.74 1.05
C THR A 79 14.42 -13.58 2.03
N ILE A 80 13.38 -12.77 1.88
CA ILE A 80 13.06 -11.68 2.82
C ILE A 80 12.86 -12.23 4.24
N ILE A 81 12.05 -13.28 4.40
CA ILE A 81 11.79 -13.89 5.70
C ILE A 81 13.06 -14.44 6.33
N ASP A 82 13.92 -15.11 5.55
CA ASP A 82 15.19 -15.66 6.03
C ASP A 82 16.14 -14.56 6.52
N HIS A 83 16.23 -13.44 5.80
CA HIS A 83 17.03 -12.28 6.21
C HIS A 83 16.51 -11.63 7.49
N LEU A 84 15.19 -11.45 7.61
CA LEU A 84 14.57 -10.90 8.83
C LEU A 84 14.77 -11.83 10.05
N ASN A 85 14.67 -13.14 9.87
CA ASN A 85 14.97 -14.10 10.92
C ASN A 85 16.45 -14.07 11.32
N LYS A 86 17.37 -13.99 10.34
CA LYS A 86 18.82 -13.86 10.60
C LYS A 86 19.17 -12.55 11.30
N ALA A 87 18.39 -11.48 11.08
CA ALA A 87 18.52 -10.22 11.80
C ALA A 87 18.05 -10.31 13.27
N GLY A 88 17.57 -11.47 13.72
CA GLY A 88 17.21 -11.73 15.11
C GLY A 88 15.70 -11.55 15.41
N TYR A 89 14.85 -11.43 14.41
CA TYR A 89 13.41 -11.24 14.63
C TYR A 89 12.61 -12.52 14.47
N LYS A 90 11.60 -12.70 15.32
CA LYS A 90 10.50 -13.64 15.09
C LYS A 90 9.48 -12.98 14.19
N VAL A 91 9.24 -13.55 13.01
CA VAL A 91 8.49 -12.91 11.92
C VAL A 91 7.12 -13.54 11.72
N PHE A 92 6.12 -12.69 11.55
CA PHE A 92 4.73 -13.02 11.23
C PHE A 92 4.33 -12.28 9.96
N TYR A 93 3.45 -12.87 9.13
CA TYR A 93 2.95 -12.19 7.94
C TYR A 93 1.54 -12.62 7.58
N GLU A 94 0.77 -11.69 7.03
CA GLU A 94 -0.58 -11.94 6.52
C GLU A 94 -0.93 -11.00 5.38
N ILE A 95 -1.86 -11.45 4.49
CA ILE A 95 -2.43 -10.61 3.45
C ILE A 95 -3.78 -10.10 3.94
N LEU A 96 -3.89 -8.78 4.10
CA LEU A 96 -5.12 -8.12 4.51
C LEU A 96 -5.70 -7.28 3.38
N LYS A 97 -7.03 -7.12 3.39
CA LYS A 97 -7.79 -6.36 2.39
C LYS A 97 -8.36 -5.11 3.04
N ALA A 98 -8.12 -3.95 2.46
CA ALA A 98 -8.58 -2.67 3.01
C ALA A 98 -10.11 -2.64 3.22
N ARG A 99 -10.88 -3.23 2.30
CA ARG A 99 -12.35 -3.32 2.40
C ARG A 99 -12.85 -4.06 3.64
N ASP A 100 -12.05 -4.95 4.21
CA ASP A 100 -12.42 -5.70 5.39
C ASP A 100 -12.20 -4.89 6.69
N PHE A 101 -11.66 -3.66 6.55
CA PHE A 101 -11.33 -2.74 7.65
C PHE A 101 -12.02 -1.37 7.54
N GLY A 102 -13.12 -1.28 6.79
CA GLY A 102 -13.98 -0.10 6.79
C GLY A 102 -13.66 0.97 5.74
N VAL A 103 -12.96 0.61 4.64
CA VAL A 103 -12.83 1.49 3.47
C VAL A 103 -13.28 0.78 2.19
N PRO A 104 -14.02 1.43 1.27
CA PRO A 104 -14.58 0.78 0.10
C PRO A 104 -13.54 0.60 -1.03
N GLN A 105 -12.43 -0.07 -0.73
CA GLN A 105 -11.34 -0.30 -1.66
C GLN A 105 -10.83 -1.74 -1.63
N ASN A 106 -10.77 -2.38 -2.79
CA ASN A 106 -10.16 -3.71 -2.93
C ASN A 106 -8.63 -3.61 -3.03
N ARG A 107 -8.01 -3.13 -1.94
CA ARG A 107 -6.56 -3.04 -1.80
C ARG A 107 -6.06 -4.18 -0.94
N GLU A 108 -5.40 -5.14 -1.56
CA GLU A 108 -4.79 -6.27 -0.88
C GLU A 108 -3.28 -6.04 -0.74
N ARG A 109 -2.79 -6.15 0.50
CA ARG A 109 -1.36 -5.97 0.82
C ARG A 109 -0.88 -7.07 1.73
N ILE A 110 0.37 -7.48 1.56
CA ILE A 110 1.06 -8.30 2.54
C ILE A 110 1.67 -7.39 3.60
N TYR A 111 1.45 -7.74 4.85
CA TYR A 111 2.03 -7.10 6.02
C TYR A 111 2.95 -8.10 6.69
N ILE A 112 4.16 -7.65 7.06
CA ILE A 112 5.18 -8.47 7.71
C ILE A 112 5.52 -7.75 9.02
N VAL A 113 5.31 -8.44 10.14
CA VAL A 113 5.57 -7.94 11.49
C VAL A 113 6.66 -8.78 12.12
N GLY A 114 7.62 -8.15 12.76
CA GLY A 114 8.67 -8.85 13.49
C GLY A 114 8.88 -8.29 14.88
N PHE A 115 9.30 -9.17 15.80
CA PHE A 115 9.64 -8.81 17.17
C PHE A 115 11.00 -9.41 17.54
N LEU A 116 11.85 -8.63 18.23
CA LEU A 116 13.14 -9.13 18.79
C LEU A 116 12.90 -10.13 19.90
N ASP A 117 11.87 -9.93 20.71
CA ASP A 117 11.51 -10.86 21.78
C ASP A 117 10.74 -12.05 21.20
N HIS A 118 11.37 -13.21 21.14
CA HIS A 118 10.81 -14.44 20.59
C HIS A 118 9.70 -15.06 21.47
N SER A 119 9.51 -14.60 22.71
CA SER A 119 8.39 -15.03 23.56
C SER A 119 7.06 -14.48 23.10
N ILE A 120 7.06 -13.42 22.27
CA ILE A 120 5.85 -12.81 21.74
C ILE A 120 5.13 -13.78 20.80
N ASN A 121 3.84 -13.98 21.07
CA ASN A 121 2.87 -14.56 20.14
C ASN A 121 2.00 -13.44 19.61
N PHE A 122 2.09 -13.19 18.29
CA PHE A 122 1.35 -12.15 17.60
C PHE A 122 0.31 -12.76 16.66
N GLU A 123 -0.88 -12.22 16.70
CA GLU A 123 -1.95 -12.52 15.74
C GLU A 123 -2.36 -11.24 15.03
N PHE A 124 -2.54 -11.33 13.70
CA PHE A 124 -3.07 -10.22 12.92
C PHE A 124 -4.52 -9.90 13.29
N PRO A 125 -4.94 -8.63 13.12
CA PRO A 125 -6.31 -8.23 13.41
C PRO A 125 -7.31 -8.97 12.51
N LYS A 126 -8.45 -9.34 13.08
CA LYS A 126 -9.57 -9.91 12.31
C LYS A 126 -10.33 -8.81 11.57
N PRO A 127 -10.96 -9.15 10.42
CA PRO A 127 -11.87 -8.23 9.72
C PRO A 127 -12.91 -7.61 10.65
N THR A 128 -13.21 -6.32 10.43
CA THR A 128 -14.22 -5.60 11.24
C THR A 128 -15.65 -5.90 10.83
N ASN A 129 -15.85 -6.55 9.67
CA ASN A 129 -17.16 -6.82 9.06
C ASN A 129 -18.06 -5.59 8.87
N LEU A 130 -17.48 -4.40 8.82
CA LEU A 130 -18.19 -3.17 8.51
C LEU A 130 -18.59 -3.18 7.03
N SER A 131 -19.88 -3.00 6.78
CA SER A 131 -20.36 -2.78 5.41
C SER A 131 -19.93 -1.39 4.95
N THR A 132 -19.31 -1.30 3.80
CA THR A 132 -18.90 -0.04 3.18
C THR A 132 -19.50 0.08 1.78
N ARG A 133 -19.71 1.32 1.34
CA ARG A 133 -20.13 1.64 -0.03
C ARG A 133 -19.25 2.74 -0.59
N VAL A 134 -19.10 2.76 -1.89
CA VAL A 134 -18.38 3.84 -2.58
C VAL A 134 -19.01 5.19 -2.28
N GLY A 135 -20.34 5.25 -2.17
CA GLY A 135 -21.06 6.45 -1.76
C GLY A 135 -20.59 7.09 -0.45
N ASP A 136 -20.06 6.28 0.49
CA ASP A 136 -19.61 6.78 1.81
C ASP A 136 -18.40 7.71 1.72
N ILE A 137 -17.68 7.69 0.60
CA ILE A 137 -16.48 8.52 0.39
C ILE A 137 -16.68 9.66 -0.62
N LEU A 138 -17.81 9.68 -1.34
CA LEU A 138 -18.05 10.65 -2.42
C LEU A 138 -18.59 11.97 -1.88
N ASP A 139 -18.14 13.07 -2.48
CA ASP A 139 -18.70 14.40 -2.28
C ASP A 139 -20.03 14.51 -3.08
N ASP A 140 -21.01 15.24 -2.53
CA ASP A 140 -22.29 15.48 -3.21
C ASP A 140 -22.14 16.41 -4.41
N VAL A 141 -21.27 17.40 -4.29
CA VAL A 141 -20.97 18.39 -5.34
C VAL A 141 -19.49 18.34 -5.68
N VAL A 142 -19.18 18.11 -6.94
CA VAL A 142 -17.81 17.98 -7.44
C VAL A 142 -17.60 18.88 -8.66
N ASP A 143 -16.45 19.57 -8.69
CA ASP A 143 -16.05 20.43 -9.79
C ASP A 143 -15.98 19.65 -11.11
N GLU A 144 -16.50 20.26 -12.19
CA GLU A 144 -16.54 19.69 -13.54
C GLU A 144 -15.15 19.29 -14.08
N LYS A 145 -14.09 19.90 -13.59
CA LYS A 145 -12.70 19.54 -13.97
C LYS A 145 -12.34 18.08 -13.74
N TYR A 146 -13.09 17.37 -12.88
CA TYR A 146 -12.88 15.93 -12.61
C TYR A 146 -13.60 15.05 -13.62
N THR A 147 -14.56 15.56 -14.39
CA THR A 147 -15.23 14.84 -15.47
C THR A 147 -14.24 14.62 -16.60
N ILE A 148 -14.12 13.37 -17.05
CA ILE A 148 -13.18 13.05 -18.13
C ILE A 148 -13.75 13.45 -19.49
N SER A 149 -12.86 13.91 -20.40
CA SER A 149 -13.26 14.33 -21.74
C SER A 149 -13.79 13.17 -22.59
N ASP A 150 -14.60 13.49 -23.63
CA ASP A 150 -15.10 12.51 -24.60
C ASP A 150 -13.98 11.70 -25.25
N LYS A 151 -12.86 12.38 -25.58
CA LYS A 151 -11.68 11.74 -26.15
C LYS A 151 -11.10 10.69 -25.20
N LEU A 152 -10.95 11.04 -23.91
CA LEU A 152 -10.42 10.11 -22.91
C LEU A 152 -11.38 8.96 -22.66
N TRP A 153 -12.67 9.24 -22.52
CA TRP A 153 -13.70 8.23 -22.32
C TRP A 153 -13.79 7.24 -23.49
N SER A 154 -13.80 7.73 -24.73
CA SER A 154 -13.77 6.89 -25.94
C SER A 154 -12.49 6.04 -25.99
N GLY A 155 -11.36 6.59 -25.58
CA GLY A 155 -10.10 5.87 -25.48
C GLY A 155 -10.16 4.72 -24.45
N HIS A 156 -10.76 4.94 -23.28
CA HIS A 156 -10.96 3.91 -22.27
C HIS A 156 -11.85 2.78 -22.77
N LYS A 157 -12.99 3.10 -23.42
CA LYS A 157 -13.90 2.13 -23.99
C LYS A 157 -13.20 1.25 -25.03
N ARG A 158 -12.53 1.88 -26.01
CA ARG A 158 -11.76 1.16 -27.04
C ARG A 158 -10.68 0.24 -26.43
N ARG A 159 -9.93 0.74 -25.44
CA ARG A 159 -8.89 -0.07 -24.76
C ARG A 159 -9.50 -1.28 -24.06
N LYS A 160 -10.65 -1.14 -23.39
CA LYS A 160 -11.33 -2.24 -22.73
C LYS A 160 -11.77 -3.33 -23.71
N GLU A 161 -12.30 -2.93 -24.86
CA GLU A 161 -12.69 -3.86 -25.92
C GLU A 161 -11.50 -4.61 -26.50
N LEU A 162 -10.43 -3.88 -26.85
CA LEU A 162 -9.19 -4.50 -27.36
C LEU A 162 -8.56 -5.45 -26.34
N ASN A 163 -8.52 -5.09 -25.08
CA ASN A 163 -8.02 -5.95 -24.03
C ASN A 163 -8.85 -7.22 -23.88
N LYS A 164 -10.18 -7.10 -23.98
CA LYS A 164 -11.09 -8.26 -23.96
C LYS A 164 -10.83 -9.20 -25.14
N LEU A 165 -10.65 -8.67 -26.35
CA LEU A 165 -10.35 -9.46 -27.56
C LEU A 165 -9.02 -10.20 -27.44
N ASN A 166 -8.02 -9.56 -26.83
CA ASN A 166 -6.69 -10.14 -26.69
C ASN A 166 -6.51 -10.98 -25.41
N GLY A 167 -7.55 -11.14 -24.59
CA GLY A 167 -7.46 -11.85 -23.31
C GLY A 167 -6.48 -11.23 -22.31
N ILE A 168 -6.18 -9.93 -22.41
CA ILE A 168 -5.19 -9.22 -21.60
C ILE A 168 -5.79 -7.97 -20.97
N GLY A 169 -5.19 -7.59 -19.84
CA GLY A 169 -5.38 -6.29 -19.22
C GLY A 169 -6.74 -6.09 -18.58
N PHE A 170 -6.87 -4.92 -17.99
CA PHE A 170 -7.97 -4.58 -17.11
C PHE A 170 -8.96 -3.59 -17.77
N GLY A 171 -8.53 -2.67 -18.63
CA GLY A 171 -9.38 -1.64 -19.22
C GLY A 171 -9.63 -0.46 -18.27
N TYR A 172 -10.82 -0.35 -17.68
CA TYR A 172 -11.19 0.65 -16.69
C TYR A 172 -12.16 0.08 -15.65
N GLY A 173 -12.17 0.67 -14.45
CA GLY A 173 -13.17 0.41 -13.41
C GLY A 173 -14.20 1.53 -13.37
N LEU A 174 -15.48 1.20 -13.41
CA LEU A 174 -16.60 2.13 -13.34
C LEU A 174 -17.46 1.76 -12.12
N PHE A 175 -17.71 2.74 -11.26
CA PHE A 175 -18.38 2.56 -9.97
C PHE A 175 -19.43 3.64 -9.76
N ASN A 176 -20.40 3.35 -8.92
CA ASN A 176 -21.44 4.28 -8.48
C ASN A 176 -21.56 4.27 -6.95
N LYS A 177 -22.47 5.07 -6.40
CA LYS A 177 -22.68 5.19 -4.95
C LYS A 177 -23.01 3.85 -4.28
N GLU A 178 -23.69 2.94 -5.00
CA GLU A 178 -24.13 1.64 -4.47
C GLU A 178 -23.04 0.55 -4.57
N SER A 179 -21.96 0.81 -5.27
CA SER A 179 -20.86 -0.15 -5.40
C SER A 179 -20.27 -0.44 -4.02
N ALA A 180 -20.09 -1.71 -3.67
CA ALA A 180 -19.57 -2.11 -2.37
C ALA A 180 -18.11 -1.66 -2.15
N TYR A 181 -17.31 -1.65 -3.21
CA TYR A 181 -15.91 -1.21 -3.19
C TYR A 181 -15.39 -0.90 -4.59
N THR A 182 -14.31 -0.14 -4.65
CA THR A 182 -13.57 0.17 -5.88
C THR A 182 -12.39 -0.78 -6.09
N ASN A 183 -11.71 -0.63 -7.22
CA ASN A 183 -10.35 -1.13 -7.42
C ASN A 183 -9.35 -0.40 -6.52
N THR A 184 -8.09 -0.88 -6.53
CA THR A 184 -6.99 -0.20 -5.83
C THR A 184 -6.61 1.08 -6.56
N ILE A 185 -6.58 2.22 -5.85
CA ILE A 185 -5.96 3.44 -6.35
C ILE A 185 -4.45 3.25 -6.44
N SER A 186 -3.83 3.62 -7.58
CA SER A 186 -2.39 3.55 -7.78
C SER A 186 -1.73 4.93 -7.80
N ALA A 187 -0.41 4.97 -7.64
CA ALA A 187 0.36 6.22 -7.80
C ALA A 187 0.23 6.84 -9.20
N ARG A 188 -0.26 6.10 -10.19
CA ARG A 188 -0.47 6.56 -11.58
C ARG A 188 -1.88 7.11 -11.82
N TYR A 189 -2.76 7.08 -10.84
CA TYR A 189 -4.14 7.54 -10.95
C TYR A 189 -4.28 8.96 -11.51
N TYR A 190 -3.31 9.82 -11.22
CA TYR A 190 -3.28 11.19 -11.75
C TYR A 190 -3.29 11.26 -13.29
N LYS A 191 -2.85 10.22 -14.00
CA LYS A 191 -2.74 10.23 -15.46
C LYS A 191 -4.11 10.21 -16.14
N ASP A 192 -4.85 9.12 -15.99
CA ASP A 192 -6.11 8.90 -16.70
C ASP A 192 -7.25 8.38 -15.82
N GLY A 193 -6.97 8.08 -14.55
CA GLY A 193 -7.97 7.65 -13.57
C GLY A 193 -8.62 6.31 -13.87
N SER A 194 -8.07 5.51 -14.80
CA SER A 194 -8.72 4.32 -15.32
C SER A 194 -9.02 3.25 -14.26
N GLU A 195 -8.31 3.26 -13.14
CA GLU A 195 -8.57 2.29 -12.07
C GLU A 195 -9.93 2.51 -11.40
N ILE A 196 -10.34 3.79 -11.26
CA ILE A 196 -11.55 4.17 -10.53
C ILE A 196 -12.20 5.37 -11.22
N LEU A 197 -13.25 5.13 -11.95
CA LEU A 197 -14.12 6.16 -12.50
C LEU A 197 -15.48 6.09 -11.82
N ILE A 198 -16.07 7.24 -11.52
CA ILE A 198 -17.39 7.35 -10.89
C ILE A 198 -18.42 7.74 -11.93
N GLU A 199 -19.50 6.98 -12.01
CA GLU A 199 -20.62 7.25 -12.89
C GLU A 199 -21.27 8.61 -12.56
N GLN A 200 -21.74 9.30 -13.61
CA GLN A 200 -22.54 10.52 -13.53
C GLN A 200 -23.76 10.41 -14.43
N GLU A 201 -24.87 10.99 -14.01
CA GLU A 201 -26.06 11.07 -14.86
C GLU A 201 -25.82 12.00 -16.06
N ASN A 202 -26.15 11.50 -17.26
CA ASN A 202 -26.08 12.26 -18.53
C ASN A 202 -24.72 12.90 -18.84
N LYS A 203 -23.65 12.43 -18.25
CA LYS A 203 -22.26 12.92 -18.43
C LYS A 203 -21.28 11.76 -18.56
N ASN A 204 -20.07 12.09 -19.02
CA ASN A 204 -18.95 11.17 -18.91
C ASN A 204 -18.64 10.90 -17.43
N PRO A 205 -18.08 9.74 -17.10
CA PRO A 205 -17.67 9.48 -15.74
C PRO A 205 -16.57 10.45 -15.29
N ARG A 206 -16.40 10.58 -13.98
CA ARG A 206 -15.39 11.45 -13.39
C ARG A 206 -14.32 10.67 -12.62
N LYS A 207 -13.20 11.29 -12.42
CA LYS A 207 -12.20 10.83 -11.44
C LYS A 207 -12.66 11.17 -10.02
N LEU A 208 -12.08 10.52 -9.04
CA LEU A 208 -12.17 10.93 -7.64
C LEU A 208 -11.53 12.32 -7.46
N THR A 209 -12.04 13.11 -6.53
CA THR A 209 -11.31 14.28 -6.03
C THR A 209 -10.13 13.84 -5.14
N PRO A 210 -9.13 14.70 -4.86
CA PRO A 210 -8.10 14.40 -3.87
C PRO A 210 -8.64 14.06 -2.49
N ARG A 211 -9.74 14.71 -2.06
CA ARG A 211 -10.39 14.43 -0.78
C ARG A 211 -11.05 13.04 -0.77
N GLU A 212 -11.75 12.68 -1.82
CA GLU A 212 -12.33 11.35 -1.99
C GLU A 212 -11.23 10.26 -2.04
N ALA A 213 -10.10 10.55 -2.68
CA ALA A 213 -8.95 9.63 -2.69
C ALA A 213 -8.34 9.47 -1.28
N ALA A 214 -8.32 10.53 -0.47
CA ALA A 214 -7.91 10.46 0.94
C ALA A 214 -8.87 9.58 1.77
N ARG A 215 -10.19 9.81 1.65
CA ARG A 215 -11.21 8.99 2.31
C ARG A 215 -11.14 7.53 1.90
N LEU A 216 -10.88 7.26 0.62
CA LEU A 216 -10.71 5.90 0.10
C LEU A 216 -9.54 5.15 0.74
N GLN A 217 -8.53 5.87 1.24
CA GLN A 217 -7.42 5.33 2.02
C GLN A 217 -7.68 5.41 3.54
N GLY A 218 -8.81 5.98 3.97
CA GLY A 218 -9.20 6.11 5.37
C GLY A 218 -8.47 7.23 6.11
N PHE A 219 -7.94 8.24 5.41
CA PHE A 219 -7.44 9.45 6.06
C PHE A 219 -8.59 10.25 6.65
N PRO A 220 -8.39 10.89 7.82
CA PRO A 220 -9.42 11.69 8.46
C PRO A 220 -9.72 12.98 7.69
N GLU A 221 -10.90 13.58 7.92
CA GLU A 221 -11.36 14.77 7.19
C GLU A 221 -10.49 16.00 7.42
N ASP A 222 -9.89 16.13 8.58
CA ASP A 222 -8.99 17.21 8.96
C ASP A 222 -7.57 17.05 8.40
N TYR A 223 -7.28 15.95 7.70
CA TYR A 223 -5.99 15.77 7.04
C TYR A 223 -5.79 16.81 5.93
N ILE A 224 -4.80 17.68 6.11
CA ILE A 224 -4.49 18.77 5.17
C ILE A 224 -3.79 18.20 3.92
N ILE A 225 -4.27 18.61 2.74
CA ILE A 225 -3.71 18.25 1.43
C ILE A 225 -3.05 19.50 0.81
N PRO A 226 -1.80 19.82 1.15
CA PRO A 226 -1.17 21.10 0.76
C PRO A 226 -0.46 21.02 -0.60
N VAL A 227 -0.85 20.09 -1.46
CA VAL A 227 -0.19 19.80 -2.73
C VAL A 227 -1.18 19.82 -3.90
N SER A 228 -0.67 19.86 -5.13
CA SER A 228 -1.52 19.76 -6.33
C SER A 228 -2.25 18.42 -6.40
N ASP A 229 -3.40 18.37 -7.12
CA ASP A 229 -4.19 17.16 -7.32
C ASP A 229 -3.32 15.99 -7.82
N ALA A 230 -2.41 16.24 -8.76
CA ALA A 230 -1.52 15.21 -9.30
C ALA A 230 -0.57 14.63 -8.23
N GLN A 231 -0.05 15.46 -7.33
CA GLN A 231 0.80 15.01 -6.24
C GLN A 231 -0.01 14.31 -5.15
N ALA A 232 -1.23 14.80 -4.85
CA ALA A 232 -2.14 14.16 -3.92
C ALA A 232 -2.46 12.71 -4.36
N TYR A 233 -2.81 12.50 -5.63
CA TYR A 233 -3.06 11.15 -6.16
C TYR A 233 -1.82 10.25 -6.08
N LYS A 234 -0.62 10.78 -6.36
CA LYS A 234 0.63 9.99 -6.19
C LYS A 234 0.83 9.59 -4.75
N GLN A 235 0.62 10.51 -3.81
CA GLN A 235 0.77 10.27 -2.38
C GLN A 235 -0.25 9.24 -1.89
N PHE A 236 -1.55 9.42 -2.17
CA PHE A 236 -2.59 8.49 -1.75
C PHE A 236 -2.45 7.13 -2.43
N GLY A 237 -2.06 7.06 -3.70
CA GLY A 237 -1.80 5.80 -4.38
C GLY A 237 -0.64 4.99 -3.78
N ASN A 238 0.41 5.69 -3.31
CA ASN A 238 1.54 5.09 -2.63
C ASN A 238 1.31 4.87 -1.13
N SER A 239 0.28 5.49 -0.55
CA SER A 239 0.02 5.36 0.89
C SER A 239 -0.57 3.99 1.25
N VAL A 240 -0.69 3.76 2.54
CA VAL A 240 -1.36 2.60 3.13
C VAL A 240 -2.83 2.90 3.41
N ALA A 241 -3.66 1.88 3.53
CA ALA A 241 -5.00 2.02 4.07
C ALA A 241 -4.90 2.23 5.59
N VAL A 242 -5.21 3.44 6.05
CA VAL A 242 -5.04 3.86 7.46
C VAL A 242 -5.73 2.93 8.45
N PRO A 243 -6.99 2.47 8.23
CA PRO A 243 -7.65 1.57 9.17
C PRO A 243 -6.95 0.23 9.35
N VAL A 244 -6.34 -0.31 8.29
CA VAL A 244 -5.58 -1.57 8.37
C VAL A 244 -4.34 -1.39 9.24
N ILE A 245 -3.56 -0.32 8.98
CA ILE A 245 -2.36 -0.02 9.79
C ILE A 245 -2.73 0.22 11.25
N LYS A 246 -3.82 0.97 11.51
CA LYS A 246 -4.31 1.21 12.88
C LYS A 246 -4.65 -0.10 13.59
N ALA A 247 -5.32 -1.03 12.89
CA ALA A 247 -5.67 -2.34 13.46
C ALA A 247 -4.41 -3.17 13.78
N ILE A 248 -3.45 -3.26 12.84
CA ILE A 248 -2.18 -3.97 13.05
C ILE A 248 -1.39 -3.34 14.21
N ALA A 249 -1.24 -2.02 14.22
CA ALA A 249 -0.49 -1.30 15.27
C ALA A 249 -1.13 -1.50 16.66
N THR A 250 -2.46 -1.62 16.71
CA THR A 250 -3.18 -1.93 17.96
C THR A 250 -2.80 -3.30 18.50
N GLU A 251 -2.76 -4.34 17.64
CA GLU A 251 -2.35 -5.69 18.06
C GLU A 251 -0.85 -5.75 18.41
N MET A 252 0.02 -5.05 17.65
CA MET A 252 1.45 -4.92 17.98
C MET A 252 1.66 -4.28 19.35
N LYS A 253 0.94 -3.19 19.66
CA LYS A 253 0.99 -2.53 20.98
C LYS A 253 0.55 -3.48 22.10
N LYS A 254 -0.51 -4.25 21.91
CA LYS A 254 -0.97 -5.27 22.87
C LYS A 254 0.11 -6.33 23.11
N ALA A 255 0.74 -6.82 22.04
CA ALA A 255 1.79 -7.83 22.10
C ALA A 255 3.02 -7.31 22.88
N LEU A 256 3.50 -6.11 22.58
CA LEU A 256 4.62 -5.47 23.27
C LEU A 256 4.33 -5.17 24.76
N ASN A 257 3.08 -4.84 25.10
CA ASN A 257 2.72 -4.53 26.49
C ASN A 257 2.59 -5.79 27.40
N LYS A 258 2.41 -6.98 26.82
CA LYS A 258 2.34 -8.23 27.59
C LYS A 258 3.69 -8.63 28.21
N ILE A 259 4.80 -8.11 27.68
CA ILE A 259 6.16 -8.40 28.18
C ILE A 259 6.47 -7.63 29.48
N LYS A 260 5.75 -6.53 29.75
CA LYS A 260 6.00 -5.67 30.93
C LYS A 260 5.34 -6.19 32.24
N LYS A 261 4.74 -7.37 32.20
CA LYS A 261 4.19 -8.05 33.37
C LYS A 261 4.93 -9.36 33.62
#